data_1fd50c9358e2ceb027b82b2c20acc7d1
#
_entry.id   1fd50c9358e2ceb027b82b2c20acc7d1
#
_cell.length_a   1.000
_cell.length_b   1.000
_cell.length_c   1.000
_cell.angle_alpha   90.00
_cell.angle_beta   90.00
_cell.angle_gamma   90.00
#
_symmetry.space_group_name_H-M   'P 1'
#
loop_
_entity.id
_entity.type
_entity.pdbx_description
1 polymer ?
#
loop_
_entity_poly.entity_id
_entity_poly.type
_entity_poly.pdbx_seq_one_letter_code
_entity_poly.pdbx_strand_id
1 'polypeptide(L)'
;MSALRLARGYTGRDKIVKFIGCYHGHNDSLLVSAGSGMATFGVPSSPGVTKGTAADTIAVPYNDEAAIRDVMEREGDHIAAVIVEPVAGNMGLVLPRQGYLSLLRELTKQHGTLLIFDEVMCGFRASLGGAQAAYGIRPDLTCLGKIIGGGLPVAAYGGRREIMEQISPSGPVYQAGTLSGNPLAMTAGIETLKLITADPEEGKADYSRELTIKTKNLLLGWQRTAKEAGVPICAHQAGSMFGI
;
A
#
# COMPACT_ATOMS: atom_id res chain seq x y z
N MET A 1 10.19 -3.46 -2.53
CA MET A 1 11.42 -3.60 -3.35
C MET A 1 11.12 -4.14 -4.75
N SER A 2 10.72 -5.40 -4.89
CA SER A 2 10.55 -6.05 -6.21
C SER A 2 9.58 -5.36 -7.15
N ALA A 3 8.43 -4.89 -6.64
CA ALA A 3 7.47 -4.13 -7.44
C ALA A 3 8.05 -2.82 -8.01
N LEU A 4 8.90 -2.12 -7.25
CA LEU A 4 9.58 -0.90 -7.72
C LEU A 4 10.63 -1.21 -8.79
N ARG A 5 11.41 -2.29 -8.61
CA ARG A 5 12.35 -2.73 -9.64
C ARG A 5 11.62 -3.08 -10.93
N LEU A 6 10.49 -3.77 -10.81
CA LEU A 6 9.65 -4.12 -11.96
C LEU A 6 9.09 -2.87 -12.64
N ALA A 7 8.59 -1.91 -11.87
CA ALA A 7 8.08 -0.64 -12.40
C ALA A 7 9.15 0.14 -13.17
N ARG A 8 10.35 0.25 -12.60
CA ARG A 8 11.51 0.88 -13.27
C ARG A 8 11.91 0.13 -14.54
N GLY A 9 11.99 -1.20 -14.48
CA GLY A 9 12.32 -2.03 -15.65
C GLY A 9 11.30 -1.96 -16.77
N TYR A 10 10.01 -1.88 -16.43
CA TYR A 10 8.94 -1.75 -17.42
C TYR A 10 8.87 -0.36 -18.08
N THR A 11 9.02 0.70 -17.29
CA THR A 11 8.89 2.08 -17.77
C THR A 11 10.18 2.66 -18.35
N GLY A 12 11.33 2.09 -17.99
CA GLY A 12 12.65 2.67 -18.31
C GLY A 12 12.95 3.95 -17.53
N ARG A 13 12.25 4.23 -16.45
CA ARG A 13 12.36 5.44 -15.64
C ARG A 13 12.90 5.12 -14.24
N ASP A 14 13.55 6.09 -13.59
CA ASP A 14 14.23 5.87 -12.30
C ASP A 14 13.45 6.36 -11.09
N LYS A 15 12.73 7.49 -11.23
CA LYS A 15 12.09 8.15 -10.10
C LYS A 15 10.85 7.41 -9.60
N ILE A 16 10.62 7.51 -8.31
CA ILE A 16 9.38 7.04 -7.66
C ILE A 16 8.81 8.13 -6.76
N VAL A 17 7.49 8.14 -6.63
CA VAL A 17 6.78 8.94 -5.64
C VAL A 17 6.28 8.05 -4.53
N LYS A 18 6.50 8.44 -3.28
CA LYS A 18 5.88 7.87 -2.08
C LYS A 18 5.22 8.97 -1.25
N PHE A 19 4.38 8.58 -0.28
CA PHE A 19 3.71 9.54 0.60
C PHE A 19 4.31 9.55 2.00
N ILE A 20 4.41 10.76 2.57
CA ILE A 20 4.88 10.98 3.94
C ILE A 20 3.91 10.27 4.90
N GLY A 21 4.45 9.52 5.85
CA GLY A 21 3.70 8.69 6.78
C GLY A 21 3.38 7.28 6.28
N CYS A 22 3.39 7.04 4.96
CA CYS A 22 3.27 5.68 4.41
C CYS A 22 4.58 4.90 4.58
N TYR A 23 4.44 3.61 4.93
CA TYR A 23 5.55 2.68 5.10
C TYR A 23 5.46 1.53 4.08
N HIS A 24 6.54 1.31 3.35
CA HIS A 24 6.60 0.32 2.27
C HIS A 24 7.77 -0.66 2.44
N GLY A 25 8.11 -1.00 3.68
CA GLY A 25 9.27 -1.82 4.00
C GLY A 25 10.55 -1.00 4.14
N HIS A 26 11.66 -1.70 4.44
CA HIS A 26 12.95 -1.08 4.77
C HIS A 26 13.96 -1.07 3.61
N ASN A 27 13.50 -1.10 2.37
CA ASN A 27 14.37 -0.87 1.23
C ASN A 27 14.90 0.56 1.26
N ASP A 28 16.20 0.74 1.03
CA ASP A 28 16.89 2.03 1.14
C ASP A 28 16.20 3.16 0.35
N SER A 29 15.72 2.87 -0.86
CA SER A 29 14.99 3.86 -1.67
C SER A 29 13.64 4.28 -1.08
N LEU A 30 13.14 3.58 -0.08
CA LEU A 30 11.87 3.87 0.61
C LEU A 30 12.10 4.48 2.00
N LEU A 31 13.33 4.41 2.53
CA LEU A 31 13.75 5.06 3.78
C LEU A 31 14.13 6.52 3.52
N VAL A 32 13.14 7.27 3.05
CA VAL A 32 13.27 8.65 2.60
C VAL A 32 12.18 9.47 3.25
N SER A 33 12.56 10.64 3.78
CA SER A 33 11.65 11.64 4.34
C SER A 33 11.60 12.89 3.44
N ALA A 34 10.58 13.73 3.62
CA ALA A 34 10.55 15.04 2.98
C ALA A 34 11.63 15.94 3.56
N GLY A 35 12.31 16.70 2.69
CA GLY A 35 13.12 17.86 3.12
C GLY A 35 12.25 19.05 3.53
N SER A 36 12.85 20.21 3.70
CA SER A 36 12.15 21.46 4.02
C SER A 36 11.40 22.00 2.80
N GLY A 37 10.18 21.53 2.58
CA GLY A 37 9.34 21.97 1.44
C GLY A 37 8.13 21.06 1.25
N MET A 38 7.14 21.51 0.47
CA MET A 38 5.88 20.76 0.29
C MET A 38 6.03 19.49 -0.53
N ALA A 39 6.97 19.44 -1.47
CA ALA A 39 7.36 18.22 -2.19
C ALA A 39 8.86 18.29 -2.44
N THR A 40 9.62 17.36 -1.90
CA THR A 40 11.09 17.44 -1.94
C THR A 40 11.69 16.12 -2.38
N PHE A 41 12.77 16.20 -3.15
CA PHE A 41 13.66 15.07 -3.38
C PHE A 41 14.14 14.52 -2.05
N GLY A 42 14.16 13.21 -1.94
CA GLY A 42 14.30 12.53 -0.68
C GLY A 42 15.58 12.81 0.07
N VAL A 43 15.40 13.10 1.34
CA VAL A 43 16.48 13.10 2.32
C VAL A 43 16.49 11.73 2.99
N PRO A 44 17.64 11.04 3.10
CA PRO A 44 17.71 9.79 3.84
C PRO A 44 17.11 9.93 5.25
N SER A 45 16.19 9.06 5.60
CA SER A 45 15.55 9.05 6.93
C SER A 45 16.26 8.13 7.93
N SER A 46 17.28 7.41 7.47
CA SER A 46 18.09 6.51 8.29
C SER A 46 19.58 6.67 8.00
N PRO A 47 20.45 6.61 9.01
CA PRO A 47 21.88 6.39 8.80
C PRO A 47 22.10 5.13 7.97
N GLY A 48 23.07 5.18 7.07
CA GLY A 48 23.40 4.08 6.16
C GLY A 48 22.73 4.16 4.78
N VAL A 49 21.63 4.88 4.64
CA VAL A 49 21.03 5.17 3.34
C VAL A 49 21.83 6.26 2.64
N THR A 50 22.33 5.97 1.45
CA THR A 50 23.14 6.92 0.70
C THR A 50 22.31 8.00 0.03
N LYS A 51 22.88 9.19 -0.16
CA LYS A 51 22.19 10.29 -0.88
C LYS A 51 21.79 9.87 -2.30
N GLY A 52 22.65 9.10 -3.00
CA GLY A 52 22.35 8.61 -4.34
C GLY A 52 21.12 7.70 -4.38
N THR A 53 20.97 6.79 -3.40
CA THR A 53 19.80 5.91 -3.31
C THR A 53 18.52 6.68 -3.02
N ALA A 54 18.60 7.75 -2.23
CA ALA A 54 17.46 8.59 -1.87
C ALA A 54 17.06 9.57 -2.99
N ALA A 55 17.98 9.93 -3.88
CA ALA A 55 17.81 11.00 -4.88
C ALA A 55 16.65 10.76 -5.86
N ASP A 56 16.36 9.48 -6.16
CA ASP A 56 15.30 9.10 -7.09
C ASP A 56 13.93 8.92 -6.41
N THR A 57 13.80 9.28 -5.13
CA THR A 57 12.55 9.15 -4.40
C THR A 57 12.00 10.52 -4.02
N ILE A 58 10.79 10.82 -4.48
CA ILE A 58 10.06 12.04 -4.17
C ILE A 58 9.04 11.73 -3.07
N ALA A 59 9.12 12.46 -1.96
CA ALA A 59 8.16 12.33 -0.86
C ALA A 59 7.13 13.45 -0.92
N VAL A 60 5.85 13.07 -0.94
CA VAL A 60 4.69 13.99 -1.05
C VAL A 60 3.81 13.84 0.18
N PRO A 61 3.23 14.90 0.75
CA PRO A 61 2.24 14.76 1.82
C PRO A 61 1.04 13.91 1.37
N TYR A 62 0.60 12.99 2.23
CA TYR A 62 -0.60 12.18 1.94
C TYR A 62 -1.86 13.04 1.97
N ASN A 63 -2.79 12.81 1.05
CA ASN A 63 -4.01 13.62 0.88
C ASN A 63 -3.78 15.08 0.43
N ASP A 64 -2.60 15.43 -0.05
CA ASP A 64 -2.31 16.75 -0.63
C ASP A 64 -2.39 16.68 -2.16
N GLU A 65 -3.55 17.06 -2.70
CA GLU A 65 -3.81 17.05 -4.13
C GLU A 65 -2.95 18.06 -4.90
N ALA A 66 -2.68 19.23 -4.30
CA ALA A 66 -1.89 20.26 -4.95
C ALA A 66 -0.43 19.82 -5.09
N ALA A 67 0.13 19.24 -4.03
CA ALA A 67 1.51 18.77 -4.04
C ALA A 67 1.73 17.63 -5.05
N ILE A 68 0.81 16.65 -5.14
CA ILE A 68 0.97 15.57 -6.12
C ILE A 68 0.77 16.04 -7.56
N ARG A 69 -0.14 16.99 -7.82
CA ARG A 69 -0.30 17.57 -9.16
C ARG A 69 0.96 18.31 -9.60
N ASP A 70 1.53 19.16 -8.73
CA ASP A 70 2.77 19.89 -9.01
C ASP A 70 3.94 18.94 -9.32
N VAL A 71 4.09 17.86 -8.55
CA VAL A 71 5.13 16.85 -8.81
C VAL A 71 4.91 16.16 -10.14
N MET A 72 3.68 15.72 -10.44
CA MET A 72 3.38 15.03 -11.69
C MET A 72 3.52 15.94 -12.92
N GLU A 73 3.16 17.20 -12.81
CA GLU A 73 3.34 18.19 -13.90
C GLU A 73 4.81 18.41 -14.22
N ARG A 74 5.68 18.53 -13.21
CA ARG A 74 7.11 18.79 -13.39
C ARG A 74 7.95 17.56 -13.73
N GLU A 75 7.61 16.41 -13.18
CA GLU A 75 8.47 15.23 -13.14
C GLU A 75 7.79 13.97 -13.69
N GLY A 76 6.48 14.00 -14.00
CA GLY A 76 5.67 12.83 -14.32
C GLY A 76 6.27 11.92 -15.38
N ASP A 77 6.91 12.49 -16.40
CA ASP A 77 7.54 11.74 -17.49
C ASP A 77 8.84 11.02 -17.07
N HIS A 78 9.38 11.35 -15.90
CA HIS A 78 10.57 10.69 -15.30
C HIS A 78 10.22 9.72 -14.18
N ILE A 79 8.95 9.69 -13.75
CA ILE A 79 8.47 8.86 -12.65
C ILE A 79 8.07 7.47 -13.17
N ALA A 80 8.72 6.44 -12.66
CA ALA A 80 8.38 5.03 -12.93
C ALA A 80 7.07 4.62 -12.24
N ALA A 81 6.92 5.01 -10.99
CA ALA A 81 5.75 4.63 -10.19
C ALA A 81 5.40 5.65 -9.10
N VAL A 82 4.11 5.73 -8.79
CA VAL A 82 3.56 6.27 -7.55
C VAL A 82 3.15 5.09 -6.68
N ILE A 83 3.78 4.93 -5.51
CA ILE A 83 3.43 3.90 -4.52
C ILE A 83 2.67 4.53 -3.36
N VAL A 84 1.55 3.93 -2.98
CA VAL A 84 0.67 4.44 -1.91
C VAL A 84 0.08 3.30 -1.09
N GLU A 85 -0.01 3.49 0.24
CA GLU A 85 -0.97 2.73 1.05
C GLU A 85 -2.36 3.34 0.80
N PRO A 86 -3.30 2.68 0.12
CA PRO A 86 -4.59 3.30 -0.19
C PRO A 86 -5.41 3.59 1.08
N VAL A 87 -5.15 2.86 2.15
CA VAL A 87 -5.53 3.19 3.54
C VAL A 87 -4.24 3.19 4.33
N ALA A 88 -3.77 4.37 4.74
CA ALA A 88 -2.47 4.52 5.37
C ALA A 88 -2.50 4.06 6.83
N GLY A 89 -2.06 2.82 7.06
CA GLY A 89 -2.12 2.18 8.37
C GLY A 89 -1.04 2.67 9.34
N ASN A 90 0.15 3.00 8.84
CA ASN A 90 1.33 3.25 9.66
C ASN A 90 1.38 4.64 10.33
N MET A 91 0.44 5.52 10.04
CA MET A 91 0.33 6.86 10.63
C MET A 91 -1.00 7.09 11.38
N GLY A 92 -1.54 6.05 12.00
CA GLY A 92 -2.76 6.11 12.81
C GLY A 92 -4.05 5.85 12.03
N LEU A 93 -3.97 5.10 10.93
CA LEU A 93 -5.06 4.80 10.01
C LEU A 93 -5.69 6.05 9.39
N VAL A 94 -4.96 6.70 8.52
CA VAL A 94 -5.46 7.84 7.75
C VAL A 94 -6.16 7.35 6.49
N LEU A 95 -7.44 7.69 6.36
CA LEU A 95 -8.24 7.37 5.18
C LEU A 95 -7.90 8.33 4.03
N PRO A 96 -7.97 7.87 2.78
CA PRO A 96 -7.88 8.77 1.64
C PRO A 96 -9.09 9.71 1.61
N ARG A 97 -8.85 10.99 1.33
CA ARG A 97 -9.94 11.94 1.06
C ARG A 97 -10.73 11.48 -0.15
N GLN A 98 -12.01 11.86 -0.18
CA GLN A 98 -12.87 11.56 -1.32
C GLN A 98 -12.23 12.04 -2.63
N GLY A 99 -12.13 11.15 -3.63
CA GLY A 99 -11.54 11.47 -4.92
C GLY A 99 -10.01 11.35 -4.99
N TYR A 100 -9.29 11.30 -3.86
CA TYR A 100 -7.83 11.31 -3.86
C TYR A 100 -7.20 10.13 -4.62
N LEU A 101 -7.68 8.90 -4.39
CA LEU A 101 -7.17 7.73 -5.11
C LEU A 101 -7.51 7.76 -6.61
N SER A 102 -8.68 8.32 -6.96
CA SER A 102 -9.07 8.53 -8.37
C SER A 102 -8.13 9.53 -9.04
N LEU A 103 -7.79 10.62 -8.34
CA LEU A 103 -6.80 11.58 -8.81
C LEU A 103 -5.44 10.94 -9.06
N LEU A 104 -4.93 10.11 -8.12
CA LEU A 104 -3.67 9.39 -8.33
C LEU A 104 -3.74 8.49 -9.58
N ARG A 105 -4.87 7.78 -9.78
CA ARG A 105 -5.07 6.96 -10.97
C ARG A 105 -5.06 7.76 -12.26
N GLU A 106 -5.71 8.91 -12.26
CA GLU A 106 -5.77 9.83 -13.41
C GLU A 106 -4.40 10.37 -13.78
N LEU A 107 -3.70 10.97 -12.83
CA LEU A 107 -2.37 11.54 -13.02
C LEU A 107 -1.36 10.50 -13.50
N THR A 108 -1.34 9.32 -12.87
CA THR A 108 -0.43 8.24 -13.28
C THR A 108 -0.72 7.75 -14.69
N LYS A 109 -2.01 7.68 -15.08
CA LYS A 109 -2.40 7.31 -16.46
C LYS A 109 -1.99 8.35 -17.48
N GLN A 110 -2.13 9.65 -17.18
CA GLN A 110 -1.75 10.75 -18.07
C GLN A 110 -0.26 10.72 -18.43
N HIS A 111 0.60 10.40 -17.48
CA HIS A 111 2.05 10.40 -17.65
C HIS A 111 2.65 9.01 -17.99
N GLY A 112 1.83 7.97 -18.13
CA GLY A 112 2.33 6.60 -18.30
C GLY A 112 3.15 6.08 -17.10
N THR A 113 2.97 6.68 -15.94
CA THR A 113 3.52 6.27 -14.65
C THR A 113 2.70 5.11 -14.09
N LEU A 114 3.30 4.14 -13.42
CA LEU A 114 2.56 3.05 -12.81
C LEU A 114 2.01 3.44 -11.44
N LEU A 115 0.75 3.07 -11.17
CA LEU A 115 0.17 3.17 -9.83
C LEU A 115 0.34 1.84 -9.10
N ILE A 116 1.02 1.87 -7.95
CA ILE A 116 1.23 0.71 -7.08
C ILE A 116 0.44 0.89 -5.81
N PHE A 117 -0.51 0.00 -5.54
CA PHE A 117 -1.16 -0.07 -4.24
C PHE A 117 -0.39 -1.00 -3.32
N ASP A 118 0.10 -0.45 -2.22
CA ASP A 118 0.62 -1.24 -1.11
C ASP A 118 -0.56 -1.66 -0.21
N GLU A 119 -1.07 -2.84 -0.50
CA GLU A 119 -2.14 -3.47 0.26
C GLU A 119 -1.62 -4.48 1.31
N VAL A 120 -0.36 -4.38 1.71
CA VAL A 120 0.22 -5.25 2.74
C VAL A 120 -0.54 -5.16 4.06
N MET A 121 -1.09 -3.98 4.40
CA MET A 121 -1.97 -3.83 5.57
C MET A 121 -3.46 -3.96 5.22
N CYS A 122 -3.92 -3.26 4.20
CA CYS A 122 -5.36 -3.14 3.91
C CYS A 122 -5.94 -4.28 3.07
N GLY A 123 -5.12 -5.05 2.35
CA GLY A 123 -5.57 -6.23 1.62
C GLY A 123 -6.28 -7.23 2.54
N PHE A 124 -7.44 -7.68 2.13
CA PHE A 124 -8.36 -8.57 2.89
C PHE A 124 -8.87 -8.00 4.23
N ARG A 125 -8.42 -6.80 4.64
CA ARG A 125 -8.88 -6.17 5.89
C ARG A 125 -9.84 -5.00 5.63
N ALA A 126 -9.54 -4.13 4.67
CA ALA A 126 -10.44 -3.04 4.28
C ALA A 126 -11.71 -3.59 3.62
N SER A 127 -11.56 -4.62 2.82
CA SER A 127 -12.60 -5.50 2.27
C SER A 127 -11.94 -6.80 1.80
N LEU A 128 -12.70 -7.83 1.44
CA LEU A 128 -12.16 -9.07 0.85
C LEU A 128 -11.37 -8.81 -0.43
N GLY A 129 -11.81 -7.87 -1.25
CA GLY A 129 -11.09 -7.43 -2.46
C GLY A 129 -10.06 -6.34 -2.21
N GLY A 130 -9.71 -6.06 -0.95
CA GLY A 130 -8.78 -5.00 -0.57
C GLY A 130 -9.34 -3.59 -0.72
N ALA A 131 -8.50 -2.60 -0.54
CA ALA A 131 -8.87 -1.21 -0.72
C ALA A 131 -9.18 -0.88 -2.20
N GLN A 132 -8.54 -1.55 -3.14
CA GLN A 132 -8.83 -1.39 -4.57
C GLN A 132 -10.30 -1.68 -4.89
N ALA A 133 -10.89 -2.71 -4.30
CA ALA A 133 -12.31 -3.01 -4.45
C ALA A 133 -13.18 -2.03 -3.67
N ALA A 134 -12.82 -1.70 -2.43
CA ALA A 134 -13.57 -0.78 -1.58
C ALA A 134 -13.71 0.62 -2.18
N TYR A 135 -12.67 1.11 -2.88
CA TYR A 135 -12.65 2.43 -3.51
C TYR A 135 -12.90 2.40 -5.03
N GLY A 136 -13.04 1.22 -5.64
CA GLY A 136 -13.27 1.09 -7.08
C GLY A 136 -12.09 1.53 -7.95
N ILE A 137 -10.86 1.46 -7.44
CA ILE A 137 -9.65 1.87 -8.16
C ILE A 137 -8.83 0.64 -8.53
N ARG A 138 -8.47 0.52 -9.79
CA ARG A 138 -7.60 -0.54 -10.30
C ARG A 138 -6.16 -0.03 -10.46
N PRO A 139 -5.22 -0.42 -9.59
CA PRO A 139 -3.81 -0.09 -9.76
C PRO A 139 -3.17 -0.91 -10.88
N ASP A 140 -1.97 -0.55 -11.29
CA ASP A 140 -1.17 -1.32 -12.24
C ASP A 140 -0.48 -2.51 -11.55
N LEU A 141 -0.04 -2.31 -10.31
CA LEU A 141 0.54 -3.34 -9.45
C LEU A 141 -0.07 -3.25 -8.04
N THR A 142 -0.20 -4.40 -7.39
CA THR A 142 -0.62 -4.53 -5.99
C THR A 142 0.43 -5.32 -5.22
N CYS A 143 0.82 -4.83 -4.03
CA CYS A 143 1.66 -5.56 -3.09
C CYS A 143 0.79 -6.12 -1.97
N LEU A 144 1.00 -7.37 -1.62
CA LEU A 144 0.31 -8.09 -0.55
C LEU A 144 1.32 -8.69 0.44
N GLY A 145 0.90 -8.89 1.67
CA GLY A 145 1.71 -9.49 2.73
C GLY A 145 0.85 -9.77 3.97
N LYS A 146 1.50 -9.87 5.11
CA LYS A 146 0.83 -10.07 6.41
C LYS A 146 -0.22 -11.18 6.38
N ILE A 147 -1.51 -10.84 6.27
CA ILE A 147 -2.62 -11.80 6.35
C ILE A 147 -2.51 -12.95 5.34
N ILE A 148 -1.97 -12.72 4.14
CA ILE A 148 -1.80 -13.77 3.14
C ILE A 148 -0.81 -14.86 3.55
N GLY A 149 -0.05 -14.64 4.60
CA GLY A 149 0.90 -15.62 5.15
C GLY A 149 0.33 -16.47 6.28
N GLY A 150 -0.88 -16.13 6.80
CA GLY A 150 -1.46 -16.89 7.92
C GLY A 150 -0.57 -16.90 9.18
N GLY A 151 0.16 -15.81 9.44
CA GLY A 151 1.15 -15.68 10.52
C GLY A 151 2.59 -16.02 10.12
N LEU A 152 2.81 -16.62 8.93
CA LEU A 152 4.13 -16.94 8.41
C LEU A 152 4.62 -15.88 7.40
N PRO A 153 5.95 -15.80 7.12
CA PRO A 153 6.53 -14.77 6.27
C PRO A 153 6.23 -15.03 4.78
N VAL A 154 5.14 -14.45 4.31
CA VAL A 154 4.74 -14.45 2.90
C VAL A 154 4.53 -13.02 2.43
N ALA A 155 5.01 -12.72 1.24
CA ALA A 155 4.69 -11.53 0.50
C ALA A 155 4.47 -11.89 -0.97
N ALA A 156 3.60 -11.12 -1.63
CA ALA A 156 3.33 -11.26 -3.04
C ALA A 156 3.19 -9.87 -3.68
N TYR A 157 3.44 -9.80 -4.96
CA TYR A 157 3.04 -8.67 -5.79
C TYR A 157 2.56 -9.20 -7.13
N GLY A 158 1.64 -8.48 -7.73
CA GLY A 158 1.03 -8.84 -8.99
C GLY A 158 0.33 -7.65 -9.62
N GLY A 159 -0.16 -7.82 -10.84
CA GLY A 159 -0.88 -6.77 -11.55
C GLY A 159 -1.07 -7.11 -13.02
N ARG A 160 -1.00 -6.08 -13.86
CA ARG A 160 -1.20 -6.21 -15.30
C ARG A 160 -0.21 -7.19 -15.90
N ARG A 161 -0.71 -8.09 -16.76
CA ARG A 161 0.06 -9.18 -17.37
C ARG A 161 1.32 -8.68 -18.07
N GLU A 162 1.20 -7.67 -18.91
CA GLU A 162 2.30 -7.12 -19.68
C GLU A 162 3.43 -6.52 -18.82
N ILE A 163 3.12 -6.10 -17.59
CA ILE A 163 4.11 -5.66 -16.62
C ILE A 163 4.77 -6.89 -15.97
N MET A 164 3.96 -7.86 -15.55
CA MET A 164 4.46 -9.06 -14.87
C MET A 164 5.32 -9.93 -15.80
N GLU A 165 5.08 -9.94 -17.10
CA GLU A 165 5.87 -10.67 -18.10
C GLU A 165 7.30 -10.11 -18.27
N GLN A 166 7.60 -8.92 -17.71
CA GLN A 166 8.97 -8.40 -17.64
C GLN A 166 9.85 -9.11 -16.61
N ILE A 167 9.27 -9.96 -15.76
CA ILE A 167 10.02 -10.69 -14.74
C ILE A 167 10.73 -11.89 -15.38
N SER A 168 12.00 -12.10 -15.03
CA SER A 168 12.79 -13.26 -15.42
C SER A 168 12.09 -14.60 -15.01
N PRO A 169 12.09 -15.63 -15.88
CA PRO A 169 12.82 -15.76 -17.15
C PRO A 169 12.06 -15.21 -18.37
N SER A 170 10.81 -14.79 -18.24
CA SER A 170 10.01 -14.27 -19.36
C SER A 170 10.51 -12.91 -19.86
N GLY A 171 11.03 -12.09 -18.97
CA GLY A 171 11.57 -10.77 -19.25
C GLY A 171 12.92 -10.55 -18.55
N PRO A 172 13.49 -9.34 -18.66
CA PRO A 172 14.84 -9.05 -18.18
C PRO A 172 14.93 -8.70 -16.70
N VAL A 173 13.78 -8.45 -16.01
CA VAL A 173 13.79 -7.95 -14.63
C VAL A 173 14.01 -9.10 -13.66
N TYR A 174 15.14 -9.08 -12.97
CA TYR A 174 15.53 -10.14 -12.03
C TYR A 174 14.69 -10.16 -10.76
N GLN A 175 14.21 -11.35 -10.39
CA GLN A 175 13.53 -11.65 -9.14
C GLN A 175 14.09 -12.94 -8.56
N ALA A 176 14.38 -12.94 -7.26
CA ALA A 176 14.78 -14.15 -6.52
C ALA A 176 14.33 -14.06 -5.06
N GLY A 177 14.16 -15.21 -4.45
CA GLY A 177 13.86 -15.37 -3.03
C GLY A 177 13.97 -16.83 -2.65
N THR A 178 14.99 -17.19 -1.88
CA THR A 178 15.28 -18.58 -1.48
C THR A 178 14.08 -19.27 -0.84
N LEU A 179 13.35 -18.56 0.01
CA LEU A 179 12.16 -19.09 0.69
C LEU A 179 10.84 -18.80 -0.02
N SER A 180 10.88 -18.22 -1.23
CA SER A 180 9.67 -17.98 -2.01
C SER A 180 8.96 -19.30 -2.32
N GLY A 181 7.66 -19.37 -2.02
CA GLY A 181 6.87 -20.57 -2.27
C GLY A 181 7.17 -21.74 -1.30
N ASN A 182 7.82 -21.49 -0.16
CA ASN A 182 8.06 -22.57 0.81
C ASN A 182 6.73 -23.21 1.27
N PRO A 183 6.65 -24.54 1.36
CA PRO A 183 5.37 -25.24 1.52
C PRO A 183 4.67 -24.92 2.83
N LEU A 184 5.41 -24.65 3.90
CA LEU A 184 4.84 -24.36 5.20
C LEU A 184 4.06 -23.03 5.19
N ALA A 185 4.70 -21.95 4.70
CA ALA A 185 4.10 -20.64 4.60
C ALA A 185 2.98 -20.60 3.55
N MET A 186 3.13 -21.33 2.43
CA MET A 186 2.07 -21.42 1.42
C MET A 186 0.83 -22.15 1.97
N THR A 187 1.01 -23.24 2.71
CA THR A 187 -0.11 -23.96 3.33
C THR A 187 -0.84 -23.09 4.35
N ALA A 188 -0.12 -22.42 5.26
CA ALA A 188 -0.73 -21.53 6.23
C ALA A 188 -1.51 -20.37 5.57
N GLY A 189 -0.94 -19.80 4.51
CA GLY A 189 -1.59 -18.75 3.73
C GLY A 189 -2.85 -19.24 3.04
N ILE A 190 -2.79 -20.40 2.37
CA ILE A 190 -3.93 -21.02 1.68
C ILE A 190 -5.07 -21.28 2.67
N GLU A 191 -4.79 -21.90 3.82
CA GLU A 191 -5.84 -22.19 4.81
C GLU A 191 -6.44 -20.90 5.40
N THR A 192 -5.60 -19.89 5.66
CA THR A 192 -6.10 -18.58 6.12
C THR A 192 -7.02 -17.95 5.07
N LEU A 193 -6.61 -17.94 3.80
CA LEU A 193 -7.41 -17.36 2.72
C LEU A 193 -8.72 -18.14 2.54
N LYS A 194 -8.72 -19.47 2.59
CA LYS A 194 -9.94 -20.28 2.55
C LYS A 194 -10.91 -19.91 3.67
N LEU A 195 -10.41 -19.67 4.88
CA LEU A 195 -11.25 -19.29 6.02
C LEU A 195 -11.90 -17.91 5.83
N ILE A 196 -11.12 -16.90 5.42
CA ILE A 196 -11.63 -15.52 5.31
C ILE A 196 -12.46 -15.27 4.05
N THR A 197 -12.33 -16.12 3.03
CA THR A 197 -13.11 -16.04 1.78
C THR A 197 -14.20 -17.11 1.71
N ALA A 198 -14.44 -17.82 2.81
CA ALA A 198 -15.50 -18.84 2.87
C ALA A 198 -16.87 -18.22 2.58
N ASP A 199 -17.70 -18.93 1.83
CA ASP A 199 -19.03 -18.46 1.46
C ASP A 199 -20.01 -18.61 2.65
N PRO A 200 -20.59 -17.51 3.14
CA PRO A 200 -21.57 -17.55 4.23
C PRO A 200 -22.86 -18.31 3.82
N GLU A 201 -23.21 -18.36 2.53
CA GLU A 201 -24.36 -19.08 2.05
C GLU A 201 -24.21 -20.60 2.21
N GLU A 202 -22.99 -21.10 2.31
CA GLU A 202 -22.66 -22.50 2.67
C GLU A 202 -22.70 -22.74 4.20
N GLY A 203 -23.21 -21.82 5.00
CA GLY A 203 -23.24 -21.92 6.47
C GLY A 203 -21.91 -21.67 7.16
N LYS A 204 -20.94 -21.11 6.45
CA LYS A 204 -19.63 -20.74 6.99
C LYS A 204 -19.65 -19.33 7.59
N ALA A 205 -18.70 -19.04 8.48
CA ALA A 205 -18.61 -17.72 9.13
C ALA A 205 -18.16 -16.63 8.13
N ASP A 206 -18.86 -15.50 8.11
CA ASP A 206 -18.42 -14.29 7.43
C ASP A 206 -17.46 -13.50 8.33
N TYR A 207 -16.21 -13.94 8.39
CA TYR A 207 -15.19 -13.29 9.23
C TYR A 207 -14.96 -11.83 8.87
N SER A 208 -15.07 -11.45 7.59
CA SER A 208 -14.89 -10.06 7.16
C SER A 208 -15.95 -9.15 7.78
N ARG A 209 -17.21 -9.56 7.70
CA ARG A 209 -18.34 -8.83 8.29
C ARG A 209 -18.27 -8.83 9.81
N GLU A 210 -18.01 -9.97 10.44
CA GLU A 210 -17.93 -10.07 11.88
C GLU A 210 -16.84 -9.18 12.47
N LEU A 211 -15.63 -9.20 11.91
CA LEU A 211 -14.51 -8.38 12.35
C LEU A 211 -14.80 -6.89 12.13
N THR A 212 -15.45 -6.52 11.03
CA THR A 212 -15.87 -5.14 10.77
C THR A 212 -16.85 -4.65 11.84
N ILE A 213 -17.84 -5.47 12.23
CA ILE A 213 -18.81 -5.14 13.29
C ILE A 213 -18.11 -5.05 14.65
N LYS A 214 -17.25 -6.02 15.00
CA LYS A 214 -16.48 -6.01 16.27
C LYS A 214 -15.63 -4.74 16.38
N THR A 215 -14.94 -4.38 15.30
CA THR A 215 -14.13 -3.15 15.22
C THR A 215 -14.99 -1.90 15.45
N LYS A 216 -16.13 -1.80 14.77
CA LYS A 216 -17.07 -0.69 14.97
C LYS A 216 -17.52 -0.56 16.41
N ASN A 217 -17.91 -1.68 17.04
CA ASN A 217 -18.38 -1.67 18.42
C ASN A 217 -17.27 -1.27 19.41
N LEU A 218 -16.03 -1.73 19.18
CA LEU A 218 -14.87 -1.34 19.96
C LEU A 218 -14.63 0.17 19.88
N LEU A 219 -14.64 0.76 18.68
CA LEU A 219 -14.44 2.19 18.48
C LEU A 219 -15.55 3.03 19.12
N LEU A 220 -16.80 2.62 19.01
CA LEU A 220 -17.92 3.29 19.68
C LEU A 220 -17.77 3.25 21.20
N GLY A 221 -17.30 2.12 21.75
CA GLY A 221 -16.98 2.01 23.16
C GLY A 221 -15.89 2.99 23.60
N TRP A 222 -14.78 3.04 22.87
CA TRP A 222 -13.69 3.97 23.15
C TRP A 222 -14.09 5.43 23.03
N GLN A 223 -14.82 5.81 22.00
CA GLN A 223 -15.33 7.17 21.82
C GLN A 223 -16.22 7.60 23.00
N ARG A 224 -17.11 6.70 23.48
CA ARG A 224 -17.94 6.95 24.65
C ARG A 224 -17.09 7.16 25.90
N THR A 225 -16.20 6.22 26.22
CA THR A 225 -15.33 6.29 27.41
C THR A 225 -14.44 7.53 27.39
N ALA A 226 -13.87 7.86 26.23
CA ALA A 226 -13.05 9.06 26.07
C ALA A 226 -13.86 10.34 26.30
N LYS A 227 -15.10 10.39 25.81
CA LYS A 227 -16.03 11.52 26.05
C LYS A 227 -16.35 11.66 27.52
N GLU A 228 -16.63 10.54 28.23
CA GLU A 228 -16.92 10.51 29.66
C GLU A 228 -15.69 10.98 30.48
N ALA A 229 -14.49 10.63 30.03
CA ALA A 229 -13.22 11.03 30.66
C ALA A 229 -12.75 12.45 30.26
N GLY A 230 -13.43 13.13 29.36
CA GLY A 230 -13.01 14.44 28.85
C GLY A 230 -11.75 14.40 27.95
N VAL A 231 -11.41 13.24 27.39
CA VAL A 231 -10.23 13.06 26.52
C VAL A 231 -10.66 13.13 25.06
N PRO A 232 -10.12 14.08 24.26
CA PRO A 232 -10.40 14.13 22.84
C PRO A 232 -9.72 12.99 22.11
N ILE A 233 -10.48 12.20 21.35
CA ILE A 233 -9.93 11.18 20.43
C ILE A 233 -10.52 11.32 19.04
N CYS A 234 -9.73 10.95 18.04
CA CYS A 234 -10.18 10.77 16.66
C CYS A 234 -10.06 9.28 16.33
N ALA A 235 -11.14 8.67 15.85
CA ALA A 235 -11.15 7.25 15.54
C ALA A 235 -11.58 7.02 14.09
N HIS A 236 -10.82 6.21 13.39
CA HIS A 236 -11.05 5.85 12.00
C HIS A 236 -11.18 4.35 11.84
N GLN A 237 -11.97 3.91 10.84
CA GLN A 237 -12.18 2.52 10.49
C GLN A 237 -12.16 2.32 8.99
N ALA A 238 -11.53 1.22 8.53
CA ALA A 238 -11.64 0.70 7.17
C ALA A 238 -11.78 -0.83 7.24
N GLY A 239 -13.01 -1.34 7.07
CA GLY A 239 -13.30 -2.76 7.30
C GLY A 239 -12.96 -3.18 8.74
N SER A 240 -12.04 -4.14 8.90
CA SER A 240 -11.55 -4.59 10.21
C SER A 240 -10.31 -3.83 10.71
N MET A 241 -9.81 -2.84 9.95
CA MET A 241 -8.73 -1.97 10.39
C MET A 241 -9.27 -0.79 11.18
N PHE A 242 -8.52 -0.34 12.17
CA PHE A 242 -8.86 0.86 12.94
C PHE A 242 -7.60 1.60 13.43
N GLY A 243 -7.79 2.88 13.76
CA GLY A 243 -6.80 3.74 14.41
C GLY A 243 -7.48 4.77 15.29
N ILE A 244 -6.77 5.25 16.28
CA ILE A 244 -7.16 6.31 17.20
C ILE A 244 -6.00 7.28 17.40
#